data_7e77366dfc24a1dae8a24e7cc5dbee1b
#
_entry.id   7e77366dfc24a1dae8a24e7cc5dbee1b
#
_cell.length_a   1.000
_cell.length_b   1.000
_cell.length_c   1.000
_cell.angle_alpha   90.00
_cell.angle_beta   90.00
_cell.angle_gamma   90.00
#
_symmetry.space_group_name_H-M   'P 1'
#
loop_
_entity.id
_entity.type
_entity.pdbx_description
1 polymer ?
#
loop_
_entity_poly.entity_id
_entity_poly.type
_entity_poly.pdbx_seq_one_letter_code
_entity_poly.pdbx_strand_id
1 'polypeptide(L)'
;MFSHIMIGSNDIERSKAFYDAALGVLGVGEPVRNVASSGHTRLFYRHDGGTFCVSEPINGEAASCANGGTVGFKCNSPEQVKAFHDVAVAHGGTSIEDAPGLREGSAGAMYLSYVRDPDGNKLCGLFRP
;
A
#
# COMPACT_ATOMS: atom_id res chain seq x y z
N MET A 1 13.23 11.28 -4.98
CA MET A 1 12.72 12.24 -3.97
C MET A 1 12.50 11.57 -2.62
N PHE A 2 11.69 10.52 -2.53
CA PHE A 2 11.42 9.87 -1.23
C PHE A 2 12.50 8.86 -0.88
N SER A 3 12.97 8.87 0.37
CA SER A 3 13.78 7.78 0.89
C SER A 3 12.87 6.59 1.25
N HIS A 4 11.78 6.88 1.94
CA HIS A 4 10.81 5.87 2.34
C HIS A 4 9.47 6.52 2.66
N ILE A 5 8.43 5.70 2.66
CA ILE A 5 7.09 6.06 3.16
C ILE A 5 6.73 5.04 4.22
N MET A 6 6.19 5.51 5.34
CA MET A 6 5.79 4.63 6.44
C MET A 6 4.34 4.89 6.82
N ILE A 7 3.60 3.81 7.03
CA ILE A 7 2.23 3.85 7.51
C ILE A 7 2.10 3.03 8.80
N GLY A 8 1.06 3.31 9.57
CA GLY A 8 0.81 2.62 10.84
C GLY A 8 -0.04 1.37 10.69
N SER A 9 0.20 0.42 11.59
CA SER A 9 -0.55 -0.84 11.66
C SER A 9 -0.98 -1.12 13.09
N ASN A 10 -2.21 -1.59 13.26
CA ASN A 10 -2.74 -2.06 14.55
C ASN A 10 -2.58 -3.58 14.73
N ASP A 11 -2.17 -4.28 13.68
CA ASP A 11 -1.93 -5.73 13.71
C ASP A 11 -0.90 -6.03 12.62
N ILE A 12 0.36 -6.14 13.02
CA ILE A 12 1.46 -6.24 12.07
C ILE A 12 1.40 -7.52 11.23
N GLU A 13 0.91 -8.63 11.79
CA GLU A 13 0.78 -9.88 11.04
C GLU A 13 -0.34 -9.80 10.01
N ARG A 14 -1.45 -9.15 10.34
CA ARG A 14 -2.53 -8.88 9.39
C ARG A 14 -2.06 -7.96 8.28
N SER A 15 -1.31 -6.92 8.62
CA SER A 15 -0.72 -6.01 7.63
C SER A 15 0.26 -6.74 6.73
N LYS A 16 1.10 -7.62 7.30
CA LYS A 16 2.05 -8.41 6.51
C LYS A 16 1.34 -9.28 5.49
N ALA A 17 0.31 -10.00 5.90
CA ALA A 17 -0.45 -10.86 4.98
C ALA A 17 -1.06 -10.04 3.84
N PHE A 18 -1.61 -8.88 4.15
CA PHE A 18 -2.18 -7.97 3.16
C PHE A 18 -1.13 -7.45 2.18
N TYR A 19 -0.03 -6.88 2.69
CA TYR A 19 0.99 -6.25 1.83
C TYR A 19 1.85 -7.26 1.09
N ASP A 20 2.13 -8.43 1.66
CA ASP A 20 2.80 -9.50 0.93
C ASP A 20 2.02 -9.86 -0.34
N ALA A 21 0.70 -9.96 -0.23
CA ALA A 21 -0.17 -10.30 -1.36
C ALA A 21 -0.30 -9.14 -2.35
N ALA A 22 -0.67 -7.95 -1.86
CA ALA A 22 -0.92 -6.79 -2.72
C ALA A 22 0.34 -6.30 -3.42
N LEU A 23 1.44 -6.13 -2.70
CA LEU A 23 2.72 -5.71 -3.27
C LEU A 23 3.36 -6.82 -4.09
N GLY A 24 3.06 -8.08 -3.79
CA GLY A 24 3.50 -9.20 -4.60
C GLY A 24 3.05 -9.12 -6.05
N VAL A 25 1.87 -8.55 -6.31
CA VAL A 25 1.38 -8.28 -7.67
C VAL A 25 2.33 -7.37 -8.44
N LEU A 26 3.00 -6.45 -7.74
CA LEU A 26 3.93 -5.50 -8.32
C LEU A 26 5.36 -6.07 -8.43
N GLY A 27 5.58 -7.29 -7.98
CA GLY A 27 6.90 -7.92 -7.98
C GLY A 27 7.73 -7.64 -6.75
N VAL A 28 7.14 -7.06 -5.70
CA VAL A 28 7.84 -6.78 -4.44
C VAL A 28 7.98 -8.09 -3.67
N GLY A 29 9.18 -8.38 -3.19
CA GLY A 29 9.48 -9.59 -2.43
C GLY A 29 9.16 -9.46 -0.94
N GLU A 30 9.63 -10.44 -0.17
CA GLU A 30 9.45 -10.49 1.28
C GLU A 30 10.03 -9.25 1.96
N PRO A 31 9.33 -8.72 2.98
CA PRO A 31 9.86 -7.58 3.74
C PRO A 31 10.96 -8.02 4.70
N VAL A 32 11.79 -7.07 5.10
CA VAL A 32 12.67 -7.23 6.25
C VAL A 32 11.89 -6.87 7.50
N ARG A 33 11.80 -7.80 8.45
CA ARG A 33 11.17 -7.54 9.75
C ARG A 33 12.23 -6.97 10.68
N ASN A 34 11.87 -5.90 11.38
CA ASN A 34 12.74 -5.25 12.35
C ASN A 34 11.96 -4.99 13.64
N VAL A 35 12.56 -5.31 14.78
CA VAL A 35 12.02 -4.93 16.09
C VAL A 35 12.92 -3.81 16.62
N ALA A 36 12.34 -2.63 16.78
CA ALA A 36 13.06 -1.46 17.28
C ALA A 36 13.39 -1.61 18.77
N SER A 37 14.32 -0.79 19.27
CA SER A 37 14.69 -0.80 20.71
C SER A 37 13.51 -0.51 21.64
N SER A 38 12.52 0.24 21.15
CA SER A 38 11.26 0.50 21.86
C SER A 38 10.31 -0.69 21.89
N GLY A 39 10.63 -1.80 21.20
CA GLY A 39 9.82 -3.01 21.14
C GLY A 39 8.80 -3.05 20.01
N HIS A 40 8.56 -1.94 19.30
CA HIS A 40 7.60 -1.94 18.20
C HIS A 40 8.20 -2.60 16.95
N THR A 41 7.35 -3.30 16.19
CA THR A 41 7.72 -4.05 15.00
C THR A 41 7.47 -3.24 13.75
N ARG A 42 8.41 -3.31 12.81
CA ARG A 42 8.34 -2.67 11.50
C ARG A 42 8.63 -3.67 10.41
N LEU A 43 7.99 -3.47 9.24
CA LEU A 43 8.25 -4.22 8.03
C LEU A 43 8.78 -3.27 6.97
N PHE A 44 9.88 -3.62 6.32
CA PHE A 44 10.48 -2.82 5.26
C PHE A 44 10.39 -3.58 3.94
N TYR A 45 9.57 -3.07 3.02
CA TYR A 45 9.46 -3.58 1.65
C TYR A 45 10.33 -2.72 0.74
N ARG A 46 11.36 -3.31 0.17
CA ARG A 46 12.28 -2.60 -0.73
C ARG A 46 12.11 -3.10 -2.16
N HIS A 47 11.94 -2.16 -3.09
CA HIS A 47 11.70 -2.48 -4.49
C HIS A 47 12.01 -1.26 -5.35
N ASP A 48 12.73 -1.46 -6.48
CA ASP A 48 13.03 -0.41 -7.46
C ASP A 48 13.61 0.88 -6.85
N GLY A 49 14.48 0.74 -5.86
CA GLY A 49 15.12 1.89 -5.22
C GLY A 49 14.25 2.64 -4.23
N GLY A 50 13.03 2.19 -3.99
CA GLY A 50 12.14 2.75 -2.98
C GLY A 50 11.95 1.82 -1.80
N THR A 51 11.47 2.36 -0.68
CA THR A 51 11.14 1.59 0.51
C THR A 51 9.76 1.99 1.01
N PHE A 52 8.91 1.00 1.17
CA PHE A 52 7.61 1.16 1.81
C PHE A 52 7.63 0.43 3.15
N CYS A 53 7.24 1.13 4.20
CA CYS A 53 7.32 0.61 5.57
C CYS A 53 5.94 0.51 6.20
N VAL A 54 5.73 -0.55 6.96
CA VAL A 54 4.56 -0.72 7.81
C VAL A 54 5.05 -0.87 9.24
N SER A 55 4.50 -0.09 10.16
CA SER A 55 5.03 -0.03 11.53
C SER A 55 3.94 -0.02 12.57
N GLU A 56 4.15 -0.77 13.65
CA GLU A 56 3.45 -0.44 14.89
C GLU A 56 3.87 0.96 15.33
N PRO A 57 2.94 1.81 15.83
CA PRO A 57 3.30 3.16 16.27
C PRO A 57 4.29 3.14 17.44
N ILE A 58 5.30 4.02 17.36
CA ILE A 58 6.39 4.07 18.36
C ILE A 58 5.90 4.46 19.74
N ASN A 59 4.77 5.20 19.83
CA ASN A 59 4.20 5.64 21.12
C ASN A 59 3.32 4.58 21.77
N GLY A 60 3.15 3.41 21.15
CA GLY A 60 2.32 2.32 21.70
C GLY A 60 0.81 2.54 21.61
N GLU A 61 0.38 3.67 21.04
CA GLU A 61 -1.04 3.95 20.84
C GLU A 61 -1.53 3.36 19.53
N ALA A 62 -2.85 3.38 19.31
CA ALA A 62 -3.45 2.86 18.09
C ALA A 62 -2.98 3.65 16.88
N ALA A 63 -2.69 2.94 15.80
CA ALA A 63 -2.42 3.55 14.51
C ALA A 63 -3.69 4.21 13.96
N SER A 64 -3.52 5.33 13.26
CA SER A 64 -4.61 6.02 12.57
C SER A 64 -4.22 6.27 11.13
N CYS A 65 -5.20 6.32 10.23
CA CYS A 65 -4.96 6.71 8.85
C CYS A 65 -5.08 8.23 8.70
N ALA A 66 -4.35 8.79 7.74
CA ALA A 66 -4.44 10.21 7.44
C ALA A 66 -5.65 10.44 6.51
N ASN A 67 -6.63 11.22 6.95
CA ASN A 67 -7.72 11.64 6.07
C ASN A 67 -7.17 12.62 5.02
N GLY A 68 -7.31 12.26 3.74
CA GLY A 68 -6.72 13.00 2.62
C GLY A 68 -5.37 12.46 2.18
N GLY A 69 -4.76 11.55 2.95
CA GLY A 69 -3.52 10.89 2.55
C GLY A 69 -3.75 9.73 1.60
N THR A 70 -2.87 9.57 0.62
CA THR A 70 -2.89 8.43 -0.32
C THR A 70 -1.45 8.00 -0.59
N VAL A 71 -1.21 6.70 -0.55
CA VAL A 71 0.05 6.13 -1.04
C VAL A 71 -0.19 5.52 -2.40
N GLY A 72 0.45 6.08 -3.43
CA GLY A 72 0.32 5.61 -4.80
C GLY A 72 1.44 4.66 -5.18
N PHE A 73 1.06 3.48 -5.67
CA PHE A 73 2.02 2.48 -6.19
C PHE A 73 1.96 2.49 -7.70
N LYS A 74 3.14 2.54 -8.31
CA LYS A 74 3.28 2.50 -9.77
C LYS A 74 3.00 1.08 -10.26
N CYS A 75 2.07 0.98 -11.21
CA CYS A 75 1.80 -0.24 -11.95
C CYS A 75 2.35 -0.10 -13.37
N ASN A 76 2.58 -1.21 -14.05
CA ASN A 76 3.16 -1.24 -15.38
C ASN A 76 2.15 -1.57 -16.49
N SER A 77 0.89 -1.79 -16.13
CA SER A 77 -0.18 -2.07 -17.10
C SER A 77 -1.55 -1.83 -16.46
N PRO A 78 -2.61 -1.65 -17.27
CA PRO A 78 -3.98 -1.60 -16.77
C PRO A 78 -4.38 -2.87 -16.01
N GLU A 79 -3.92 -4.02 -16.50
CA GLU A 79 -4.19 -5.32 -15.89
C GLU A 79 -3.58 -5.42 -14.50
N GLN A 80 -2.39 -4.85 -14.31
CA GLN A 80 -1.73 -4.84 -13.01
C GLN A 80 -2.44 -3.90 -12.02
N VAL A 81 -2.98 -2.77 -12.48
CA VAL A 81 -3.81 -1.87 -11.65
C VAL A 81 -5.02 -2.64 -11.10
N LYS A 82 -5.71 -3.40 -11.95
CA LYS A 82 -6.87 -4.21 -11.53
C LYS A 82 -6.44 -5.34 -10.60
N ALA A 83 -5.37 -6.05 -10.92
CA ALA A 83 -4.89 -7.17 -10.12
C ALA A 83 -4.46 -6.70 -8.72
N PHE A 84 -3.76 -5.58 -8.61
CA PHE A 84 -3.39 -4.98 -7.34
C PHE A 84 -4.63 -4.74 -6.46
N HIS A 85 -5.66 -4.13 -7.02
CA HIS A 85 -6.92 -3.87 -6.32
C HIS A 85 -7.60 -5.17 -5.89
N ASP A 86 -7.78 -6.10 -6.82
CA ASP A 86 -8.56 -7.31 -6.57
C ASP A 86 -7.87 -8.22 -5.52
N VAL A 87 -6.55 -8.32 -5.59
CA VAL A 87 -5.76 -9.08 -4.59
C VAL A 87 -5.82 -8.40 -3.23
N ALA A 88 -5.70 -7.06 -3.19
CA ALA A 88 -5.83 -6.30 -1.95
C ALA A 88 -7.19 -6.54 -1.28
N VAL A 89 -8.27 -6.47 -2.04
CA VAL A 89 -9.63 -6.73 -1.53
C VAL A 89 -9.76 -8.16 -1.02
N ALA A 90 -9.21 -9.13 -1.74
CA ALA A 90 -9.25 -10.54 -1.34
C ALA A 90 -8.48 -10.82 -0.05
N HIS A 91 -7.55 -9.94 0.35
CA HIS A 91 -6.70 -10.11 1.54
C HIS A 91 -7.01 -9.09 2.64
N GLY A 92 -8.23 -8.63 2.72
CA GLY A 92 -8.72 -7.81 3.84
C GLY A 92 -8.81 -6.32 3.56
N GLY A 93 -8.52 -5.88 2.34
CA GLY A 93 -8.73 -4.51 1.91
C GLY A 93 -10.18 -4.19 1.61
N THR A 94 -10.49 -2.90 1.57
CA THR A 94 -11.82 -2.39 1.25
C THR A 94 -11.75 -1.53 -0.01
N SER A 95 -12.49 -1.91 -1.03
CA SER A 95 -12.60 -1.10 -2.25
C SER A 95 -13.27 0.23 -1.96
N ILE A 96 -12.71 1.29 -2.47
CA ILE A 96 -13.26 2.65 -2.35
C ILE A 96 -13.20 3.36 -3.69
N GLU A 97 -14.01 4.41 -3.83
CA GLU A 97 -14.15 5.21 -5.04
C GLU A 97 -14.63 4.35 -6.22
N ASP A 98 -14.36 4.79 -7.45
CA ASP A 98 -14.81 4.06 -8.63
C ASP A 98 -14.02 2.77 -8.82
N ALA A 99 -14.62 1.81 -9.52
CA ALA A 99 -13.96 0.56 -9.87
C ALA A 99 -12.65 0.80 -10.63
N PRO A 100 -11.69 -0.15 -10.57
CA PRO A 100 -10.45 -0.02 -11.33
C PRO A 100 -10.72 0.24 -12.80
N GLY A 101 -10.03 1.20 -13.37
CA GLY A 101 -10.19 1.53 -14.77
C GLY A 101 -9.60 2.87 -15.19
N LEU A 102 -9.94 3.24 -16.41
CA LEU A 102 -9.44 4.46 -17.03
C LEU A 102 -10.07 5.70 -16.39
N ARG A 103 -9.22 6.69 -16.14
CA ARG A 103 -9.63 8.05 -15.77
C ARG A 103 -8.97 9.01 -16.76
N GLU A 104 -9.78 9.87 -17.37
CA GLU A 104 -9.29 10.91 -18.27
C GLU A 104 -9.47 12.25 -17.59
N GLY A 105 -8.45 13.10 -17.65
CA GLY A 105 -8.48 14.42 -17.02
C GLY A 105 -7.43 15.33 -17.62
N SER A 106 -7.27 16.52 -17.04
CA SER A 106 -6.34 17.54 -17.51
C SER A 106 -4.87 17.07 -17.51
N ALA A 107 -4.54 16.09 -16.67
CA ALA A 107 -3.19 15.49 -16.60
C ALA A 107 -3.00 14.33 -17.58
N GLY A 108 -3.97 14.06 -18.46
CA GLY A 108 -3.95 12.96 -19.42
C GLY A 108 -4.68 11.72 -18.90
N ALA A 109 -4.57 10.63 -19.65
CA ALA A 109 -5.21 9.37 -19.31
C ALA A 109 -4.39 8.63 -18.24
N MET A 110 -5.09 8.06 -17.26
CA MET A 110 -4.49 7.24 -16.22
C MET A 110 -5.40 6.06 -15.92
N TYR A 111 -4.80 4.91 -15.66
CA TYR A 111 -5.54 3.79 -15.09
C TYR A 111 -5.31 3.80 -13.58
N LEU A 112 -6.40 3.80 -12.82
CA LEU A 112 -6.39 3.96 -11.37
C LEU A 112 -7.23 2.90 -10.69
N SER A 113 -6.81 2.53 -9.49
CA SER A 113 -7.63 1.79 -8.54
C SER A 113 -7.36 2.30 -7.14
N TYR A 114 -8.36 2.23 -6.27
CA TYR A 114 -8.25 2.68 -4.89
C TYR A 114 -8.76 1.61 -3.94
N VAL A 115 -7.99 1.39 -2.89
CA VAL A 115 -8.33 0.42 -1.86
C VAL A 115 -7.79 0.91 -0.52
N ARG A 116 -8.51 0.63 0.56
CA ARG A 116 -7.96 0.83 1.91
C ARG A 116 -7.36 -0.46 2.42
N ASP A 117 -6.23 -0.34 3.11
CA ASP A 117 -5.67 -1.49 3.80
C ASP A 117 -6.50 -1.84 5.06
N PRO A 118 -6.17 -2.92 5.80
CA PRO A 118 -6.96 -3.32 6.98
C PRO A 118 -7.03 -2.26 8.09
N ASP A 119 -6.11 -1.31 8.13
CA ASP A 119 -6.09 -0.23 9.12
C ASP A 119 -6.70 1.07 8.58
N GLY A 120 -7.18 1.07 7.34
CA GLY A 120 -7.83 2.21 6.72
C GLY A 120 -6.93 3.13 5.91
N ASN A 121 -5.64 2.82 5.77
CA ASN A 121 -4.73 3.60 4.93
C ASN A 121 -5.15 3.48 3.48
N LYS A 122 -5.26 4.63 2.79
CA LYS A 122 -5.69 4.69 1.40
C LYS A 122 -4.53 4.42 0.46
N LEU A 123 -4.71 3.47 -0.42
CA LEU A 123 -3.73 3.06 -1.41
C LEU A 123 -4.29 3.27 -2.82
N CYS A 124 -3.40 3.57 -3.74
CA CYS A 124 -3.73 3.76 -5.16
C CYS A 124 -2.79 2.91 -6.00
N GLY A 125 -3.34 2.17 -6.94
CA GLY A 125 -2.58 1.60 -8.04
C GLY A 125 -2.71 2.51 -9.26
N LEU A 126 -1.60 2.89 -9.87
CA LEU A 126 -1.59 3.86 -10.97
C LEU A 126 -0.70 3.41 -12.12
N PHE A 127 -1.25 3.47 -13.33
CA PHE A 127 -0.49 3.29 -14.57
C PHE A 127 -0.79 4.44 -15.52
N ARG A 128 0.27 5.03 -16.07
CA ARG A 128 0.18 6.01 -17.16
C ARG A 128 0.62 5.33 -18.45
N PRO A 129 -0.26 5.29 -19.47
CA PRO A 129 0.10 4.75 -20.79
C PRO A 129 1.23 5.51 -21.45
#